data_754ed74de10f6c6e8d9dd466f498082b
#
_entry.id   754ed74de10f6c6e8d9dd466f498082b
#
_cell.length_a   1.000
_cell.length_b   1.000
_cell.length_c   1.000
_cell.angle_alpha   90.00
_cell.angle_beta   90.00
_cell.angle_gamma   90.00
#
_symmetry.space_group_name_H-M   'P 1'
#
loop_
_entity.id
_entity.type
_entity.pdbx_description
1 polymer ?
#
loop_
_entity_poly.entity_id
_entity_poly.type
_entity_poly.pdbx_seq_one_letter_code
_entity_poly.pdbx_strand_id
1 'polypeptide(L)'
;MSKTSTSPQVCPGAAAPEDIRDYQTKHRAGGKALSSIMKPIREYVLIARILVIASCIVALAPYVALTRLGAILLGDHVDHEALTRTANVLWMAFCLQALLYVLALVITHIADIKLRNILQDRIIDRISKAPLAWFSSSSTGRVRKAIQDDTVQIHMLVAHAPVEQTAAVGVPLVLLVYAFVVDWRLGFLSIATFPIYALLQWVTMRDMATKTAEMDDKLADISSSSIELTEGIHVVKNVGQTGKAHRRFTRACEEFARFYWDWCGPLIKASALSLSVISVAALMAINLRFGLLMAKAGWVGVTDVPTCSLIALVLPRTIEVLGNMAWGYQQAGNAALRLQDVLSIEQISHPQVSVRIPDDMTVTFDDVSSSYLTPDGVIPALSHVNLTLRPGTVTALVGPSGSGKSTLATMLARFRDPDSGVVRIGGVDLKDVAQNDLYRLVSFVLQDPYMQRRSIRDVITLARPDATDDQVREAARAAHILDDIDALPKGFDTVLGDDTDFSGGQKQRLSIARAVRADAPILVLDEATAATDPDCEAEIQQALAALARGRTVLAIGHHAESVAGADVICVMENGGIAACGSSEELADQPYWARLSAGRAMEGATR
;
A
#
# COMPACT_ATOMS: atom_id res chain seq x y z
N MET A 1 42.77 9.76 47.96
CA MET A 1 43.23 9.46 46.59
C MET A 1 42.35 8.34 46.02
N SER A 2 41.32 8.75 45.34
CA SER A 2 40.43 7.81 44.60
C SER A 2 40.38 8.31 43.14
N LYS A 3 40.93 7.52 42.24
CA LYS A 3 40.93 7.81 40.81
C LYS A 3 39.54 7.47 40.26
N THR A 4 38.74 8.48 39.93
CA THR A 4 37.54 8.35 39.10
C THR A 4 37.98 8.14 37.66
N SER A 5 37.75 6.92 37.13
CA SER A 5 37.88 6.56 35.74
C SER A 5 36.71 7.23 34.98
N THR A 6 37.02 8.28 34.24
CA THR A 6 36.11 8.84 33.25
C THR A 6 36.14 7.93 32.04
N SER A 7 35.05 7.19 31.81
CA SER A 7 34.77 6.53 30.52
C SER A 7 34.63 7.61 29.44
N PRO A 8 35.15 7.40 28.23
CA PRO A 8 34.99 8.37 27.16
C PRO A 8 33.48 8.41 26.79
N GLN A 9 32.89 9.61 26.87
CA GLN A 9 31.58 9.90 26.31
C GLN A 9 31.66 9.62 24.78
N VAL A 10 31.03 8.56 24.37
CA VAL A 10 30.74 8.31 22.94
C VAL A 10 29.79 9.41 22.51
N CYS A 11 30.20 10.24 21.55
CA CYS A 11 29.32 11.21 20.91
C CYS A 11 28.13 10.45 20.27
N PRO A 12 26.88 10.73 20.62
CA PRO A 12 25.74 10.17 19.93
C PRO A 12 25.60 10.88 18.58
N GLY A 13 25.85 10.20 17.48
CA GLY A 13 25.60 10.82 16.18
C GLY A 13 26.30 10.26 14.94
N ALA A 14 26.86 9.07 15.00
CA ALA A 14 27.24 8.35 13.78
C ALA A 14 26.32 7.13 13.65
N ALA A 15 25.47 7.11 12.62
CA ALA A 15 24.70 5.91 12.26
C ALA A 15 25.66 4.71 12.15
N ALA A 16 25.26 3.57 12.73
CA ALA A 16 26.09 2.38 12.71
C ALA A 16 26.35 1.93 11.28
N PRO A 17 27.50 1.31 10.97
CA PRO A 17 27.79 0.80 9.62
C PRO A 17 26.72 -0.18 9.08
N GLU A 18 25.93 -0.78 9.98
CA GLU A 18 24.78 -1.63 9.65
C GLU A 18 23.63 -0.84 9.03
N ASP A 19 23.32 0.36 9.52
CA ASP A 19 22.22 1.20 9.02
C ASP A 19 22.48 1.69 7.60
N ILE A 20 23.73 2.02 7.30
CA ILE A 20 24.14 2.44 5.94
C ILE A 20 24.06 1.28 4.95
N ARG A 21 24.43 0.06 5.38
CA ARG A 21 24.32 -1.15 4.55
C ARG A 21 22.87 -1.51 4.30
N ASP A 22 22.01 -1.39 5.32
CA ASP A 22 20.57 -1.64 5.20
C ASP A 22 19.92 -0.63 4.25
N TYR A 23 20.23 0.66 4.38
CA TYR A 23 19.78 1.71 3.46
C TYR A 23 20.19 1.42 2.00
N GLN A 24 21.46 1.07 1.76
CA GLN A 24 21.93 0.73 0.42
C GLN A 24 21.27 -0.53 -0.13
N THR A 25 21.02 -1.49 0.73
CA THR A 25 20.34 -2.75 0.37
C THR A 25 18.89 -2.49 0.01
N LYS A 26 18.17 -1.69 0.78
CA LYS A 26 16.79 -1.26 0.49
C LYS A 26 16.71 -0.44 -0.79
N HIS A 27 17.65 0.47 -1.01
CA HIS A 27 17.68 1.26 -2.24
C HIS A 27 17.91 0.39 -3.49
N ARG A 28 18.83 -0.60 -3.43
CA ARG A 28 19.05 -1.57 -4.53
C ARG A 28 17.83 -2.47 -4.75
N ALA A 29 17.19 -2.92 -3.68
CA ALA A 29 15.97 -3.71 -3.74
C ALA A 29 14.83 -2.90 -4.38
N GLY A 30 14.64 -1.64 -3.99
CA GLY A 30 13.68 -0.72 -4.59
C GLY A 30 13.87 -0.52 -6.08
N GLY A 31 15.12 -0.35 -6.53
CA GLY A 31 15.44 -0.23 -7.95
C GLY A 31 15.11 -1.50 -8.75
N LYS A 32 15.37 -2.69 -8.18
CA LYS A 32 14.99 -3.98 -8.80
C LYS A 32 13.48 -4.16 -8.87
N ALA A 33 12.76 -3.85 -7.78
CA ALA A 33 11.31 -3.91 -7.71
C ALA A 33 10.68 -2.99 -8.79
N LEU A 34 11.14 -1.75 -8.86
CA LEU A 34 10.70 -0.78 -9.85
C LEU A 34 10.94 -1.26 -11.29
N SER A 35 12.13 -1.77 -11.59
CA SER A 35 12.47 -2.34 -12.92
C SER A 35 11.54 -3.51 -13.29
N SER A 36 11.17 -4.35 -12.32
CA SER A 36 10.22 -5.45 -12.52
C SER A 36 8.82 -4.94 -12.82
N ILE A 37 8.35 -3.94 -12.08
CA ILE A 37 7.03 -3.32 -12.26
C ILE A 37 6.93 -2.64 -13.64
N MET A 38 8.00 -1.98 -14.10
CA MET A 38 8.04 -1.26 -15.37
C MET A 38 8.15 -2.17 -16.62
N LYS A 39 8.37 -3.47 -16.46
CA LYS A 39 8.50 -4.41 -17.61
C LYS A 39 7.41 -4.25 -18.69
N PRO A 40 6.09 -4.14 -18.34
CA PRO A 40 5.02 -4.10 -19.34
C PRO A 40 5.04 -2.86 -20.25
N ILE A 41 5.73 -1.80 -19.83
CA ILE A 41 5.77 -0.50 -20.54
C ILE A 41 7.13 -0.19 -21.15
N ARG A 42 8.09 -1.13 -21.11
CA ARG A 42 9.46 -0.92 -21.53
C ARG A 42 9.59 -0.39 -22.98
N GLU A 43 8.75 -0.89 -23.88
CA GLU A 43 8.76 -0.48 -25.28
C GLU A 43 8.35 0.99 -25.44
N TYR A 44 7.34 1.44 -24.72
CA TYR A 44 6.89 2.84 -24.72
C TYR A 44 8.00 3.78 -24.23
N VAL A 45 8.67 3.40 -23.15
CA VAL A 45 9.79 4.16 -22.59
C VAL A 45 10.94 4.24 -23.59
N LEU A 46 11.25 3.15 -24.29
CA LEU A 46 12.30 3.12 -25.33
C LEU A 46 11.98 4.06 -26.49
N ILE A 47 10.74 3.99 -27.03
CA ILE A 47 10.30 4.86 -28.12
C ILE A 47 10.38 6.32 -27.69
N ALA A 48 9.90 6.65 -26.50
CA ALA A 48 9.95 8.02 -25.98
C ALA A 48 11.40 8.52 -25.88
N ARG A 49 12.34 7.71 -25.37
CA ARG A 49 13.76 8.07 -25.30
C ARG A 49 14.38 8.32 -26.67
N ILE A 50 14.05 7.52 -27.68
CA ILE A 50 14.53 7.71 -29.05
C ILE A 50 14.03 9.07 -29.59
N LEU A 51 12.76 9.41 -29.38
CA LEU A 51 12.21 10.70 -29.81
C LEU A 51 12.88 11.88 -29.10
N VAL A 52 13.16 11.74 -27.80
CA VAL A 52 13.86 12.78 -27.04
C VAL A 52 15.31 12.92 -27.50
N ILE A 53 16.01 11.83 -27.80
CA ILE A 53 17.39 11.89 -28.35
C ILE A 53 17.37 12.64 -29.70
N ALA A 54 16.40 12.35 -30.56
CA ALA A 54 16.21 13.10 -31.79
C ALA A 54 15.93 14.60 -31.53
N SER A 55 15.07 14.91 -30.55
CA SER A 55 14.82 16.27 -30.10
C SER A 55 16.08 16.97 -29.57
N CYS A 56 16.96 16.27 -28.84
CA CYS A 56 18.23 16.82 -28.35
C CYS A 56 19.17 17.19 -29.49
N ILE A 57 19.21 16.43 -30.59
CA ILE A 57 20.00 16.75 -31.78
C ILE A 57 19.45 18.02 -32.45
N VAL A 58 18.14 18.11 -32.59
CA VAL A 58 17.49 19.30 -33.19
C VAL A 58 17.70 20.54 -32.32
N ALA A 59 17.83 20.39 -31.00
CA ALA A 59 18.13 21.48 -30.06
C ALA A 59 19.45 22.19 -30.32
N LEU A 60 20.33 21.64 -31.18
CA LEU A 60 21.55 22.28 -31.65
C LEU A 60 21.25 23.44 -32.61
N ALA A 61 20.16 23.39 -33.38
CA ALA A 61 19.90 24.34 -34.45
C ALA A 61 19.88 25.83 -34.02
N PRO A 62 19.29 26.24 -32.85
CA PRO A 62 19.37 27.62 -32.40
C PRO A 62 20.78 28.14 -32.21
N TYR A 63 21.71 27.31 -31.72
CA TYR A 63 23.11 27.70 -31.45
C TYR A 63 23.91 27.81 -32.74
N VAL A 64 23.69 26.89 -33.69
CA VAL A 64 24.27 26.97 -35.04
C VAL A 64 23.73 28.20 -35.77
N ALA A 65 22.42 28.48 -35.68
CA ALA A 65 21.82 29.64 -36.28
C ALA A 65 22.36 30.95 -35.68
N LEU A 66 22.57 31.01 -34.38
CA LEU A 66 23.12 32.17 -33.68
C LEU A 66 24.55 32.50 -34.20
N THR A 67 25.41 31.50 -34.30
CA THR A 67 26.76 31.69 -34.86
C THR A 67 26.69 32.19 -36.29
N ARG A 68 25.85 31.61 -37.15
CA ARG A 68 25.67 32.03 -38.55
C ARG A 68 25.06 33.43 -38.68
N LEU A 69 24.03 33.75 -37.91
CA LEU A 69 23.43 35.08 -37.90
C LEU A 69 24.42 36.15 -37.46
N GLY A 70 25.24 35.84 -36.43
CA GLY A 70 26.31 36.70 -35.99
C GLY A 70 27.32 36.97 -37.12
N ALA A 71 27.76 35.95 -37.85
CA ALA A 71 28.68 36.07 -38.98
C ALA A 71 28.07 36.89 -40.15
N ILE A 72 26.77 36.71 -40.46
CA ILE A 72 26.09 37.48 -41.52
C ILE A 72 25.96 38.95 -41.12
N LEU A 73 25.60 39.24 -39.86
CA LEU A 73 25.34 40.62 -39.39
C LEU A 73 26.63 41.41 -39.15
N LEU A 74 27.75 40.76 -38.87
CA LEU A 74 29.04 41.38 -38.66
C LEU A 74 29.89 41.45 -39.96
N GLY A 75 29.39 40.91 -41.07
CA GLY A 75 30.02 40.99 -42.36
C GLY A 75 29.90 42.38 -43.00
N ASP A 76 30.74 42.72 -43.98
CA ASP A 76 30.74 44.03 -44.67
C ASP A 76 29.45 44.32 -45.43
N HIS A 77 28.73 43.27 -45.86
CA HIS A 77 27.41 43.36 -46.49
C HIS A 77 26.46 42.33 -45.87
N VAL A 78 25.27 42.77 -45.43
CA VAL A 78 24.25 41.89 -44.90
C VAL A 78 23.53 41.17 -46.02
N ASP A 79 23.69 39.85 -46.12
CA ASP A 79 22.94 39.00 -47.05
C ASP A 79 21.54 38.72 -46.48
N HIS A 80 20.55 39.46 -46.98
CA HIS A 80 19.16 39.31 -46.54
C HIS A 80 18.53 37.96 -46.89
N GLU A 81 18.98 37.30 -47.99
CA GLU A 81 18.51 35.96 -48.36
C GLU A 81 19.04 34.91 -47.39
N ALA A 82 20.33 34.93 -47.08
CA ALA A 82 20.96 34.04 -46.10
C ALA A 82 20.35 34.24 -44.68
N LEU A 83 20.07 35.51 -44.32
CA LEU A 83 19.41 35.85 -43.05
C LEU A 83 18.02 35.21 -42.96
N THR A 84 17.18 35.40 -43.98
CA THR A 84 15.81 34.86 -44.04
C THR A 84 15.85 33.32 -44.05
N ARG A 85 16.71 32.71 -44.80
CA ARG A 85 16.89 31.23 -44.85
C ARG A 85 17.27 30.67 -43.48
N THR A 86 18.22 31.30 -42.79
CA THR A 86 18.67 30.90 -41.46
C THR A 86 17.52 31.02 -40.42
N ALA A 87 16.74 32.11 -40.48
CA ALA A 87 15.59 32.32 -39.63
C ALA A 87 14.49 31.26 -39.86
N ASN A 88 14.20 30.92 -41.11
CA ASN A 88 13.22 29.89 -41.45
C ASN A 88 13.65 28.49 -40.98
N VAL A 89 14.96 28.15 -41.15
CA VAL A 89 15.50 26.88 -40.63
C VAL A 89 15.41 26.82 -39.10
N LEU A 90 15.72 27.91 -38.41
CA LEU A 90 15.57 28.02 -36.96
C LEU A 90 14.12 27.79 -36.53
N TRP A 91 13.17 28.42 -37.18
CA TRP A 91 11.73 28.27 -36.88
C TRP A 91 11.28 26.82 -37.09
N MET A 92 11.64 26.21 -38.22
CA MET A 92 11.31 24.80 -38.50
C MET A 92 11.94 23.87 -37.47
N ALA A 93 13.20 24.07 -37.09
CA ALA A 93 13.88 23.28 -36.09
C ALA A 93 13.19 23.39 -34.71
N PHE A 94 12.78 24.62 -34.32
CA PHE A 94 12.05 24.81 -33.07
C PHE A 94 10.71 24.06 -33.07
N CYS A 95 9.92 24.14 -34.15
CA CYS A 95 8.67 23.40 -34.28
C CYS A 95 8.89 21.88 -34.24
N LEU A 96 9.94 21.38 -34.94
CA LEU A 96 10.27 19.96 -34.95
C LEU A 96 10.72 19.47 -33.57
N GLN A 97 11.57 20.25 -32.88
CA GLN A 97 12.01 19.93 -31.51
C GLN A 97 10.82 19.84 -30.55
N ALA A 98 9.93 20.84 -30.58
CA ALA A 98 8.74 20.87 -29.76
C ALA A 98 7.82 19.67 -30.05
N LEU A 99 7.61 19.36 -31.33
CA LEU A 99 6.78 18.22 -31.76
C LEU A 99 7.35 16.88 -31.22
N LEU A 100 8.64 16.64 -31.41
CA LEU A 100 9.29 15.41 -30.95
C LEU A 100 9.21 15.26 -29.42
N TYR A 101 9.41 16.36 -28.69
CA TYR A 101 9.33 16.38 -27.23
C TYR A 101 7.90 16.10 -26.74
N VAL A 102 6.91 16.76 -27.34
CA VAL A 102 5.50 16.56 -26.99
C VAL A 102 5.04 15.13 -27.30
N LEU A 103 5.42 14.59 -28.47
CA LEU A 103 5.12 13.18 -28.81
C LEU A 103 5.72 12.21 -27.79
N ALA A 104 6.95 12.44 -27.35
CA ALA A 104 7.58 11.62 -26.33
C ALA A 104 6.81 11.67 -24.99
N LEU A 105 6.37 12.86 -24.57
CA LEU A 105 5.53 13.03 -23.36
C LEU A 105 4.19 12.31 -23.49
N VAL A 106 3.51 12.44 -24.62
CA VAL A 106 2.23 11.74 -24.85
C VAL A 106 2.41 10.23 -24.73
N ILE A 107 3.47 9.68 -25.32
CA ILE A 107 3.76 8.25 -25.25
C ILE A 107 4.02 7.78 -23.81
N THR A 108 4.78 8.55 -23.03
CA THR A 108 5.04 8.19 -21.62
C THR A 108 3.80 8.33 -20.74
N HIS A 109 2.92 9.30 -20.99
CA HIS A 109 1.64 9.41 -20.29
C HIS A 109 0.68 8.24 -20.62
N ILE A 110 0.65 7.80 -21.88
CA ILE A 110 -0.11 6.58 -22.26
C ILE A 110 0.46 5.35 -21.54
N ALA A 111 1.78 5.24 -21.47
CA ALA A 111 2.46 4.17 -20.75
C ALA A 111 2.13 4.18 -19.25
N ASP A 112 2.06 5.35 -18.62
CA ASP A 112 1.68 5.51 -17.21
C ASP A 112 0.25 5.04 -16.95
N ILE A 113 -0.73 5.48 -17.73
CA ILE A 113 -2.13 5.04 -17.62
C ILE A 113 -2.23 3.52 -17.76
N LYS A 114 -1.54 2.95 -18.76
CA LYS A 114 -1.51 1.50 -18.97
C LYS A 114 -0.90 0.75 -17.79
N LEU A 115 0.22 1.23 -17.26
CA LEU A 115 0.88 0.61 -16.10
C LEU A 115 -0.01 0.66 -14.86
N ARG A 116 -0.63 1.81 -14.60
CA ARG A 116 -1.54 2.00 -13.46
C ARG A 116 -2.70 1.01 -13.50
N ASN A 117 -3.37 0.89 -14.64
CA ASN A 117 -4.46 -0.08 -14.81
C ASN A 117 -3.99 -1.52 -14.54
N ILE A 118 -2.85 -1.92 -15.14
CA ILE A 118 -2.28 -3.27 -14.92
C ILE A 118 -1.97 -3.51 -13.43
N LEU A 119 -1.42 -2.52 -12.72
CA LEU A 119 -1.11 -2.66 -11.30
C LEU A 119 -2.36 -2.75 -10.45
N GLN A 120 -3.35 -1.91 -10.69
CA GLN A 120 -4.63 -1.93 -9.97
C GLN A 120 -5.36 -3.26 -10.18
N ASP A 121 -5.46 -3.74 -11.42
CA ASP A 121 -6.07 -5.04 -11.71
C ASP A 121 -5.35 -6.20 -10.99
N ARG A 122 -4.00 -6.19 -11.02
CA ARG A 122 -3.21 -7.21 -10.31
C ARG A 122 -3.38 -7.14 -8.80
N ILE A 123 -3.44 -5.95 -8.22
CA ILE A 123 -3.65 -5.77 -6.79
C ILE A 123 -5.04 -6.31 -6.41
N ILE A 124 -6.09 -5.94 -7.16
CA ILE A 124 -7.45 -6.40 -6.91
C ILE A 124 -7.54 -7.93 -7.04
N ASP A 125 -6.98 -8.51 -8.11
CA ASP A 125 -6.96 -9.97 -8.29
C ASP A 125 -6.22 -10.66 -7.13
N ARG A 126 -5.09 -10.09 -6.67
CA ARG A 126 -4.32 -10.66 -5.58
C ARG A 126 -5.08 -10.62 -4.26
N ILE A 127 -5.72 -9.50 -3.96
CA ILE A 127 -6.48 -9.30 -2.73
C ILE A 127 -7.74 -10.17 -2.71
N SER A 128 -8.43 -10.32 -3.84
CA SER A 128 -9.64 -11.14 -3.93
C SER A 128 -9.41 -12.62 -3.60
N LYS A 129 -8.15 -13.09 -3.73
CA LYS A 129 -7.74 -14.48 -3.46
C LYS A 129 -6.89 -14.61 -2.19
N ALA A 130 -6.70 -13.52 -1.45
CA ALA A 130 -5.93 -13.52 -0.22
C ALA A 130 -6.68 -14.24 0.91
N PRO A 131 -5.98 -14.94 1.82
CA PRO A 131 -6.60 -15.51 3.02
C PRO A 131 -7.29 -14.42 3.85
N LEU A 132 -8.46 -14.71 4.42
CA LEU A 132 -9.16 -13.74 5.28
C LEU A 132 -8.29 -13.31 6.47
N ALA A 133 -7.46 -14.20 6.98
CA ALA A 133 -6.51 -13.93 8.06
C ALA A 133 -5.49 -12.82 7.73
N TRP A 134 -5.26 -12.52 6.45
CA TRP A 134 -4.40 -11.41 6.02
C TRP A 134 -5.07 -10.05 6.27
N PHE A 135 -6.42 -10.00 6.26
CA PHE A 135 -7.15 -8.76 6.44
C PHE A 135 -7.21 -8.38 7.93
N SER A 136 -6.52 -7.31 8.27
CA SER A 136 -6.52 -6.66 9.57
C SER A 136 -6.70 -5.14 9.39
N SER A 137 -6.89 -4.39 10.46
CA SER A 137 -6.96 -2.92 10.38
C SER A 137 -5.73 -2.31 9.68
N SER A 138 -4.54 -2.88 9.93
CA SER A 138 -3.29 -2.44 9.29
C SER A 138 -3.20 -2.83 7.81
N SER A 139 -3.80 -3.95 7.38
CA SER A 139 -3.78 -4.39 5.99
C SER A 139 -4.67 -3.55 5.09
N THR A 140 -5.83 -3.12 5.58
CA THR A 140 -6.74 -2.21 4.85
C THR A 140 -6.03 -0.89 4.51
N GLY A 141 -5.28 -0.32 5.46
CA GLY A 141 -4.47 0.87 5.23
C GLY A 141 -3.36 0.65 4.18
N ARG A 142 -2.69 -0.51 4.20
CA ARG A 142 -1.67 -0.89 3.21
C ARG A 142 -2.24 -1.02 1.80
N VAL A 143 -3.39 -1.67 1.64
CA VAL A 143 -4.08 -1.81 0.35
C VAL A 143 -4.47 -0.45 -0.22
N ARG A 144 -5.11 0.39 0.60
CA ARG A 144 -5.48 1.74 0.19
C ARG A 144 -4.25 2.53 -0.28
N LYS A 145 -3.17 2.50 0.49
CA LYS A 145 -1.92 3.17 0.15
C LYS A 145 -1.33 2.64 -1.15
N ALA A 146 -1.32 1.31 -1.36
CA ALA A 146 -0.83 0.69 -2.58
C ALA A 146 -1.64 1.12 -3.82
N ILE A 147 -2.98 1.12 -3.74
CA ILE A 147 -3.85 1.46 -4.88
C ILE A 147 -3.84 2.96 -5.18
N GLN A 148 -3.86 3.82 -4.17
CA GLN A 148 -4.00 5.27 -4.33
C GLN A 148 -2.66 5.99 -4.37
N ASP A 149 -1.84 5.85 -3.31
CA ASP A 149 -0.66 6.68 -3.11
C ASP A 149 0.56 6.15 -3.88
N ASP A 150 0.86 4.85 -3.76
CA ASP A 150 2.07 4.26 -4.32
C ASP A 150 2.02 4.20 -5.86
N THR A 151 0.85 3.98 -6.46
CA THR A 151 0.68 4.06 -7.91
C THR A 151 0.87 5.48 -8.43
N VAL A 152 0.45 6.51 -7.66
CA VAL A 152 0.67 7.93 -8.00
C VAL A 152 2.15 8.31 -7.85
N GLN A 153 2.85 7.80 -6.83
CA GLN A 153 4.29 8.08 -6.67
C GLN A 153 5.14 7.56 -7.85
N ILE A 154 4.71 6.48 -8.49
CA ILE A 154 5.37 5.94 -9.69
C ILE A 154 5.12 6.81 -10.92
N HIS A 155 4.03 7.59 -10.98
CA HIS A 155 3.68 8.45 -12.11
C HIS A 155 4.82 9.36 -12.55
N MET A 156 5.43 10.12 -11.64
CA MET A 156 6.53 11.02 -11.98
C MET A 156 7.70 10.30 -12.66
N LEU A 157 7.93 9.05 -12.25
CA LEU A 157 9.02 8.25 -12.79
C LEU A 157 8.70 7.61 -14.15
N VAL A 158 7.44 7.35 -14.45
CA VAL A 158 7.00 6.74 -15.71
C VAL A 158 6.69 7.81 -16.74
N ALA A 159 5.93 8.83 -16.37
CA ALA A 159 5.44 9.85 -17.28
C ALA A 159 6.49 10.92 -17.63
N HIS A 160 7.31 11.33 -16.67
CA HIS A 160 8.23 12.46 -16.83
C HIS A 160 9.70 12.06 -16.88
N ALA A 161 10.18 11.21 -15.97
CA ALA A 161 11.59 10.92 -15.83
C ALA A 161 12.28 10.41 -17.11
N PRO A 162 11.70 9.50 -17.93
CA PRO A 162 12.36 9.04 -19.15
C PRO A 162 12.62 10.16 -20.16
N VAL A 163 11.71 11.12 -20.25
CA VAL A 163 11.81 12.28 -21.16
C VAL A 163 12.78 13.31 -20.59
N GLU A 164 12.53 13.74 -19.36
CA GLU A 164 13.29 14.81 -18.72
C GLU A 164 14.76 14.43 -18.47
N GLN A 165 15.04 13.20 -18.02
CA GLN A 165 16.41 12.72 -17.84
C GLN A 165 17.17 12.64 -19.15
N THR A 166 16.52 12.07 -20.19
CA THR A 166 17.16 11.95 -21.50
C THR A 166 17.45 13.32 -22.09
N ALA A 167 16.53 14.28 -21.94
CA ALA A 167 16.72 15.66 -22.35
C ALA A 167 17.78 16.38 -21.51
N ALA A 168 17.73 16.22 -20.18
CA ALA A 168 18.67 16.87 -19.26
C ALA A 168 20.12 16.45 -19.49
N VAL A 169 20.36 15.22 -19.91
CA VAL A 169 21.72 14.74 -20.26
C VAL A 169 22.02 14.98 -21.74
N GLY A 170 21.06 14.70 -22.61
CA GLY A 170 21.25 14.72 -24.06
C GLY A 170 21.49 16.11 -24.63
N VAL A 171 20.69 17.11 -24.22
CA VAL A 171 20.84 18.49 -24.72
C VAL A 171 22.19 19.08 -24.34
N PRO A 172 22.64 19.09 -23.07
CA PRO A 172 23.95 19.61 -22.71
C PRO A 172 25.10 18.86 -23.36
N LEU A 173 24.99 17.53 -23.51
CA LEU A 173 26.03 16.73 -24.18
C LEU A 173 26.18 17.14 -25.63
N VAL A 174 25.11 17.25 -26.39
CA VAL A 174 25.10 17.68 -27.79
C VAL A 174 25.66 19.09 -27.93
N LEU A 175 25.24 20.01 -27.07
CA LEU A 175 25.68 21.39 -27.07
C LEU A 175 27.17 21.53 -26.69
N LEU A 176 27.63 20.76 -25.71
CA LEU A 176 29.04 20.75 -25.31
C LEU A 176 29.93 20.20 -26.42
N VAL A 177 29.52 19.10 -27.09
CA VAL A 177 30.22 18.60 -28.28
C VAL A 177 30.30 19.69 -29.33
N TYR A 178 29.24 20.43 -29.58
CA TYR A 178 29.26 21.54 -30.53
C TYR A 178 30.18 22.69 -30.10
N ALA A 179 30.19 23.06 -28.80
CA ALA A 179 31.13 24.07 -28.30
C ALA A 179 32.59 23.67 -28.52
N PHE A 180 32.94 22.40 -28.36
CA PHE A 180 34.30 21.87 -28.68
C PHE A 180 34.59 21.84 -30.19
N VAL A 181 33.58 21.64 -31.05
CA VAL A 181 33.72 21.67 -32.50
C VAL A 181 33.91 23.12 -32.99
N VAL A 182 33.23 24.09 -32.38
CA VAL A 182 33.38 25.53 -32.68
C VAL A 182 34.82 25.98 -32.31
N ASP A 183 35.20 25.84 -31.06
CA ASP A 183 36.56 26.03 -30.57
C ASP A 183 36.77 25.28 -29.26
N TRP A 184 37.79 24.42 -29.21
CA TRP A 184 38.09 23.59 -28.04
C TRP A 184 38.40 24.42 -26.78
N ARG A 185 38.95 25.63 -26.92
CA ARG A 185 39.28 26.54 -25.82
C ARG A 185 38.01 27.08 -25.18
N LEU A 186 37.04 27.48 -26.00
CA LEU A 186 35.71 27.92 -25.53
C LEU A 186 34.92 26.75 -24.95
N GLY A 187 35.05 25.53 -25.50
CA GLY A 187 34.51 24.32 -24.95
C GLY A 187 35.01 24.06 -23.50
N PHE A 188 36.31 24.13 -23.28
CA PHE A 188 36.88 24.03 -21.92
C PHE A 188 36.45 25.18 -21.02
N LEU A 189 36.37 26.40 -21.52
CA LEU A 189 35.93 27.56 -20.77
C LEU A 189 34.47 27.38 -20.27
N SER A 190 33.60 26.77 -21.11
CA SER A 190 32.21 26.52 -20.78
C SER A 190 32.02 25.56 -19.60
N ILE A 191 32.99 24.69 -19.32
CA ILE A 191 32.96 23.73 -18.20
C ILE A 191 33.94 24.05 -17.08
N ALA A 192 34.66 25.17 -17.17
CA ALA A 192 35.77 25.49 -16.24
C ALA A 192 35.38 25.61 -14.77
N THR A 193 34.12 25.96 -14.50
CA THR A 193 33.57 26.09 -13.13
C THR A 193 33.09 24.75 -12.55
N PHE A 194 32.84 23.73 -13.38
CA PHE A 194 32.28 22.45 -12.95
C PHE A 194 33.16 21.64 -12.00
N PRO A 195 34.48 21.56 -12.15
CA PRO A 195 35.32 20.88 -11.17
C PRO A 195 35.21 21.48 -9.77
N ILE A 196 35.12 22.82 -9.67
CA ILE A 196 34.97 23.53 -8.39
C ILE A 196 33.59 23.20 -7.80
N TYR A 197 32.56 23.28 -8.62
CA TYR A 197 31.19 22.89 -8.21
C TYR A 197 31.14 21.44 -7.72
N ALA A 198 31.72 20.50 -8.49
CA ALA A 198 31.74 19.08 -8.15
C ALA A 198 32.43 18.80 -6.82
N LEU A 199 33.57 19.48 -6.55
CA LEU A 199 34.27 19.37 -5.29
C LEU A 199 33.42 19.87 -4.11
N LEU A 200 32.80 21.05 -4.23
CA LEU A 200 31.94 21.61 -3.22
C LEU A 200 30.72 20.72 -2.96
N GLN A 201 30.11 20.23 -4.02
CA GLN A 201 28.96 19.34 -3.94
C GLN A 201 29.31 17.99 -3.31
N TRP A 202 30.48 17.42 -3.64
CA TRP A 202 30.95 16.19 -3.01
C TRP A 202 31.13 16.34 -1.50
N VAL A 203 31.73 17.45 -1.05
CA VAL A 203 31.89 17.76 0.38
C VAL A 203 30.53 17.91 1.07
N THR A 204 29.56 18.56 0.40
CA THR A 204 28.23 18.81 0.93
C THR A 204 27.40 17.51 1.04
N MET A 205 27.53 16.59 0.09
CA MET A 205 26.71 15.38 0.00
C MET A 205 27.30 14.16 0.71
N ARG A 206 28.52 14.24 1.19
CA ARG A 206 29.27 13.11 1.75
C ARG A 206 28.54 12.40 2.90
N ASP A 207 27.83 13.14 3.76
CA ASP A 207 27.14 12.65 4.95
C ASP A 207 25.61 12.59 4.76
N MET A 208 25.13 12.83 3.53
CA MET A 208 23.69 12.98 3.23
C MET A 208 22.88 11.72 3.58
N ALA A 209 23.38 10.52 3.25
CA ALA A 209 22.70 9.26 3.51
C ALA A 209 22.45 9.03 5.01
N THR A 210 23.48 9.29 5.83
CA THR A 210 23.40 9.16 7.29
C THR A 210 22.39 10.15 7.88
N LYS A 211 22.44 11.40 7.41
CA LYS A 211 21.56 12.46 7.89
C LYS A 211 20.10 12.25 7.45
N THR A 212 19.87 11.68 6.28
CA THR A 212 18.52 11.31 5.82
C THR A 212 17.95 10.18 6.67
N ALA A 213 18.73 9.16 7.00
CA ALA A 213 18.28 8.08 7.89
C ALA A 213 17.90 8.60 9.27
N GLU A 214 18.73 9.48 9.87
CA GLU A 214 18.44 10.13 11.15
C GLU A 214 17.16 11.00 11.10
N MET A 215 16.91 11.65 9.96
CA MET A 215 15.67 12.40 9.71
C MET A 215 14.45 11.47 9.69
N ASP A 216 14.54 10.34 8.99
CA ASP A 216 13.44 9.37 8.88
C ASP A 216 13.08 8.79 10.26
N ASP A 217 14.08 8.48 11.10
CA ASP A 217 13.86 8.00 12.46
C ASP A 217 13.13 9.05 13.33
N LYS A 218 13.55 10.31 13.26
CA LYS A 218 12.88 11.39 14.01
C LYS A 218 11.46 11.68 13.52
N LEU A 219 11.21 11.53 12.21
CA LEU A 219 9.85 11.63 11.65
C LEU A 219 8.98 10.45 12.10
N ALA A 220 9.54 9.25 12.22
CA ALA A 220 8.84 8.10 12.78
C ALA A 220 8.46 8.32 14.25
N ASP A 221 9.32 8.93 15.06
CA ASP A 221 9.03 9.31 16.46
C ASP A 221 7.87 10.32 16.55
N ILE A 222 7.84 11.34 15.68
CA ILE A 222 6.73 12.30 15.61
C ILE A 222 5.45 11.57 15.22
N SER A 223 5.49 10.72 14.20
CA SER A 223 4.32 9.98 13.71
C SER A 223 3.76 9.06 14.77
N SER A 224 4.60 8.27 15.46
CA SER A 224 4.18 7.35 16.52
C SER A 224 3.56 8.09 17.71
N SER A 225 4.17 9.19 18.13
CA SER A 225 3.65 10.01 19.23
C SER A 225 2.34 10.74 18.86
N SER A 226 2.16 11.10 17.59
CA SER A 226 0.92 11.68 17.08
C SER A 226 -0.23 10.66 17.07
N ILE A 227 0.03 9.43 16.62
CA ILE A 227 -0.94 8.33 16.62
C ILE A 227 -1.35 8.02 18.07
N GLU A 228 -0.39 7.83 18.97
CA GLU A 228 -0.64 7.59 20.40
C GLU A 228 -1.51 8.69 21.02
N LEU A 229 -1.25 9.95 20.69
CA LEU A 229 -2.05 11.09 21.17
C LEU A 229 -3.48 11.05 20.60
N THR A 230 -3.63 10.72 19.32
CA THR A 230 -4.94 10.72 18.65
C THR A 230 -5.81 9.55 19.12
N GLU A 231 -5.23 8.35 19.20
CA GLU A 231 -5.94 7.17 19.71
C GLU A 231 -6.29 7.29 21.20
N GLY A 232 -5.39 7.87 22.00
CA GLY A 232 -5.58 8.09 23.43
C GLY A 232 -6.35 9.36 23.80
N ILE A 233 -6.81 10.18 22.85
CA ILE A 233 -7.36 11.52 23.13
C ILE A 233 -8.59 11.49 24.06
N HIS A 234 -9.41 10.45 23.96
CA HIS A 234 -10.58 10.27 24.81
C HIS A 234 -10.19 10.06 26.28
N VAL A 235 -9.12 9.30 26.55
CA VAL A 235 -8.59 9.09 27.91
C VAL A 235 -8.03 10.40 28.44
N VAL A 236 -7.25 11.12 27.63
CA VAL A 236 -6.64 12.42 27.99
C VAL A 236 -7.70 13.44 28.36
N LYS A 237 -8.79 13.52 27.59
CA LYS A 237 -9.93 14.42 27.87
C LYS A 237 -10.68 14.01 29.13
N ASN A 238 -10.90 12.71 29.35
CA ASN A 238 -11.61 12.21 30.51
C ASN A 238 -10.89 12.48 31.82
N VAL A 239 -9.55 12.46 31.82
CA VAL A 239 -8.71 12.72 33.01
C VAL A 239 -8.37 14.22 33.18
N GLY A 240 -8.80 15.10 32.26
CA GLY A 240 -8.57 16.55 32.32
C GLY A 240 -7.11 16.99 32.18
N GLN A 241 -6.23 16.12 31.68
CA GLN A 241 -4.78 16.37 31.56
C GLN A 241 -4.33 16.76 30.14
N THR A 242 -5.14 17.52 29.43
CA THR A 242 -4.87 17.95 28.06
C THR A 242 -3.49 18.62 27.87
N GLY A 243 -3.04 19.42 28.83
CA GLY A 243 -1.73 20.11 28.76
C GLY A 243 -0.50 19.21 29.01
N LYS A 244 -0.66 18.02 29.59
CA LYS A 244 0.46 17.08 29.87
C LYS A 244 0.62 15.97 28.85
N ALA A 245 -0.46 15.60 28.17
CA ALA A 245 -0.48 14.52 27.19
C ALA A 245 0.33 14.86 25.92
N HIS A 246 0.50 16.15 25.61
CA HIS A 246 1.27 16.60 24.44
C HIS A 246 2.79 16.57 24.64
N ARG A 247 3.30 16.34 25.84
CA ARG A 247 4.74 16.50 26.13
C ARG A 247 5.64 15.58 25.27
N ARG A 248 5.24 14.34 25.03
CA ARG A 248 6.02 13.41 24.19
C ARG A 248 6.06 13.90 22.75
N PHE A 249 4.90 14.25 22.20
CA PHE A 249 4.78 14.80 20.86
C PHE A 249 5.55 16.12 20.70
N THR A 250 5.37 17.07 21.63
CA THR A 250 6.08 18.36 21.61
C THR A 250 7.59 18.16 21.68
N ARG A 251 8.06 17.24 22.53
CA ARG A 251 9.49 16.92 22.64
C ARG A 251 10.03 16.32 21.35
N ALA A 252 9.32 15.38 20.72
CA ALA A 252 9.71 14.80 19.44
C ALA A 252 9.80 15.89 18.33
N CYS A 253 8.84 16.82 18.29
CA CYS A 253 8.87 17.95 17.37
C CYS A 253 10.06 18.90 17.65
N GLU A 254 10.36 19.20 18.91
CA GLU A 254 11.50 20.06 19.28
C GLU A 254 12.85 19.41 18.97
N GLU A 255 12.96 18.09 19.19
CA GLU A 255 14.18 17.32 18.85
C GLU A 255 14.39 17.26 17.36
N PHE A 256 13.33 17.02 16.58
CA PHE A 256 13.36 17.09 15.12
C PHE A 256 13.72 18.48 14.61
N ALA A 257 13.10 19.53 15.15
CA ALA A 257 13.37 20.91 14.73
C ALA A 257 14.82 21.31 14.99
N ARG A 258 15.40 20.95 16.14
CA ARG A 258 16.81 21.18 16.45
C ARG A 258 17.73 20.43 15.48
N PHE A 259 17.51 19.13 15.32
CA PHE A 259 18.26 18.30 14.38
C PHE A 259 18.20 18.88 12.96
N TYR A 260 17.00 19.23 12.49
CA TYR A 260 16.78 19.74 11.15
C TYR A 260 17.48 21.09 10.93
N TRP A 261 17.45 21.96 11.92
CA TRP A 261 18.16 23.25 11.87
C TRP A 261 19.67 23.06 11.83
N ASP A 262 20.20 22.20 12.69
CA ASP A 262 21.65 21.94 12.79
C ASP A 262 22.19 21.27 11.51
N TRP A 263 21.38 20.47 10.86
CA TRP A 263 21.74 19.83 9.59
C TRP A 263 21.51 20.74 8.38
N CYS A 264 20.31 21.31 8.24
CA CYS A 264 19.95 22.10 7.06
C CYS A 264 20.64 23.46 7.03
N GLY A 265 20.96 24.07 8.15
CA GLY A 265 21.61 25.36 8.21
C GLY A 265 22.97 25.37 7.46
N PRO A 266 23.94 24.52 7.82
CA PRO A 266 25.20 24.35 7.08
C PRO A 266 25.00 23.87 5.65
N LEU A 267 24.08 22.93 5.42
CA LEU A 267 23.77 22.36 4.11
C LEU A 267 23.31 23.45 3.12
N ILE A 268 22.39 24.31 3.52
CA ILE A 268 21.87 25.42 2.71
C ILE A 268 23.00 26.38 2.35
N LYS A 269 23.86 26.75 3.29
CA LYS A 269 25.00 27.64 3.04
C LYS A 269 25.99 27.04 2.06
N ALA A 270 26.35 25.76 2.25
CA ALA A 270 27.25 25.04 1.35
C ALA A 270 26.65 24.86 -0.05
N SER A 271 25.37 24.51 -0.14
CA SER A 271 24.65 24.40 -1.42
C SER A 271 24.53 25.74 -2.13
N ALA A 272 24.24 26.83 -1.41
CA ALA A 272 24.18 28.17 -1.98
C ALA A 272 25.55 28.59 -2.54
N LEU A 273 26.66 28.28 -1.84
CA LEU A 273 28.00 28.54 -2.34
C LEU A 273 28.30 27.73 -3.60
N SER A 274 27.98 26.44 -3.60
CA SER A 274 28.16 25.55 -4.77
C SER A 274 27.38 26.08 -5.98
N LEU A 275 26.10 26.43 -5.80
CA LEU A 275 25.26 26.95 -6.87
C LEU A 275 25.72 28.34 -7.37
N SER A 276 26.31 29.16 -6.50
CA SER A 276 26.85 30.46 -6.89
C SER A 276 27.98 30.33 -7.95
N VAL A 277 28.80 29.28 -7.88
CA VAL A 277 29.86 29.01 -8.82
C VAL A 277 29.36 28.72 -10.24
N ILE A 278 28.21 28.09 -10.36
CA ILE A 278 27.57 27.75 -11.65
C ILE A 278 26.33 28.63 -11.94
N SER A 279 26.18 29.74 -11.21
CA SER A 279 25.10 30.68 -11.46
C SER A 279 25.25 31.34 -12.85
N VAL A 280 24.10 31.75 -13.44
CA VAL A 280 24.07 32.46 -14.72
C VAL A 280 25.04 33.64 -14.72
N ALA A 281 25.06 34.43 -13.65
CA ALA A 281 25.95 35.59 -13.54
C ALA A 281 27.44 35.21 -13.56
N ALA A 282 27.84 34.17 -12.80
CA ALA A 282 29.20 33.70 -12.74
C ALA A 282 29.68 33.13 -14.09
N LEU A 283 28.85 32.26 -14.70
CA LEU A 283 29.15 31.66 -15.99
C LEU A 283 29.29 32.72 -17.11
N MET A 284 28.34 33.66 -17.19
CA MET A 284 28.40 34.76 -18.16
C MET A 284 29.63 35.64 -17.93
N ALA A 285 29.90 36.04 -16.69
CA ALA A 285 31.05 36.86 -16.36
C ALA A 285 32.38 36.17 -16.78
N ILE A 286 32.55 34.88 -16.44
CA ILE A 286 33.76 34.11 -16.78
C ILE A 286 33.85 33.92 -18.30
N ASN A 287 32.81 33.41 -18.96
CA ASN A 287 32.83 33.09 -20.38
C ASN A 287 33.02 34.35 -21.25
N LEU A 288 32.30 35.43 -21.00
CA LEU A 288 32.45 36.67 -21.74
C LEU A 288 33.81 37.33 -21.47
N ARG A 289 34.24 37.42 -20.20
CA ARG A 289 35.49 38.05 -19.85
C ARG A 289 36.70 37.36 -20.53
N PHE A 290 36.84 36.05 -20.33
CA PHE A 290 37.94 35.29 -20.87
C PHE A 290 37.81 35.03 -22.37
N GLY A 291 36.56 34.76 -22.86
CA GLY A 291 36.29 34.60 -24.28
C GLY A 291 36.61 35.84 -25.10
N LEU A 292 36.22 37.05 -24.64
CA LEU A 292 36.56 38.30 -25.30
C LEU A 292 38.07 38.59 -25.26
N LEU A 293 38.78 38.23 -24.18
CA LEU A 293 40.24 38.33 -24.12
C LEU A 293 40.90 37.41 -25.15
N MET A 294 40.41 36.18 -25.33
CA MET A 294 40.86 35.24 -26.35
C MET A 294 40.57 35.76 -27.76
N ALA A 295 39.38 36.35 -27.98
CA ALA A 295 39.00 36.94 -29.25
C ALA A 295 39.90 38.16 -29.60
N LYS A 296 40.18 39.02 -28.61
CA LYS A 296 41.11 40.15 -28.78
C LYS A 296 42.55 39.67 -29.14
N ALA A 297 42.94 38.52 -28.60
CA ALA A 297 44.24 37.89 -28.94
C ALA A 297 44.24 37.18 -30.30
N GLY A 298 43.10 37.15 -31.00
CA GLY A 298 42.96 36.48 -32.30
C GLY A 298 42.89 34.95 -32.21
N TRP A 299 42.62 34.40 -31.01
CA TRP A 299 42.61 32.94 -30.79
C TRP A 299 41.25 32.30 -31.12
N VAL A 300 40.15 33.05 -31.02
CA VAL A 300 38.76 32.58 -31.22
C VAL A 300 37.97 33.65 -31.99
N GLY A 301 36.89 33.23 -32.68
CA GLY A 301 36.00 34.16 -33.37
C GLY A 301 35.15 34.96 -32.38
N VAL A 302 34.89 36.25 -32.71
CA VAL A 302 34.07 37.14 -31.85
C VAL A 302 32.64 36.61 -31.74
N THR A 303 32.11 36.00 -32.81
CA THR A 303 30.74 35.43 -32.87
C THR A 303 30.61 34.13 -32.09
N ASP A 304 31.72 33.43 -31.84
CA ASP A 304 31.75 32.14 -31.16
C ASP A 304 31.63 32.30 -29.62
N VAL A 305 32.13 33.42 -29.09
CA VAL A 305 32.12 33.73 -27.67
C VAL A 305 30.66 33.80 -27.10
N PRO A 306 29.73 34.58 -27.68
CA PRO A 306 28.34 34.59 -27.22
C PRO A 306 27.66 33.21 -27.31
N THR A 307 27.90 32.48 -28.41
CA THR A 307 27.31 31.15 -28.62
C THR A 307 27.77 30.17 -27.55
N CYS A 308 29.09 30.05 -27.31
CA CYS A 308 29.60 29.17 -26.27
C CYS A 308 29.23 29.64 -24.86
N SER A 309 29.10 30.94 -24.63
CA SER A 309 28.59 31.46 -23.35
C SER A 309 27.15 31.06 -23.10
N LEU A 310 26.28 31.08 -24.09
CA LEU A 310 24.89 30.62 -23.97
C LEU A 310 24.81 29.10 -23.77
N ILE A 311 25.67 28.32 -24.41
CA ILE A 311 25.79 26.88 -24.17
C ILE A 311 26.14 26.61 -22.71
N ALA A 312 27.12 27.33 -22.15
CA ALA A 312 27.53 27.19 -20.76
C ALA A 312 26.35 27.38 -19.76
N LEU A 313 25.36 28.20 -20.09
CA LEU A 313 24.20 28.45 -19.26
C LEU A 313 23.19 27.28 -19.21
N VAL A 314 23.24 26.37 -20.17
CA VAL A 314 22.35 25.19 -20.21
C VAL A 314 22.84 24.11 -19.26
N LEU A 315 24.15 24.02 -19.02
CA LEU A 315 24.76 22.94 -18.24
C LEU A 315 24.26 22.86 -16.77
N PRO A 316 24.05 23.95 -16.02
CA PRO A 316 23.57 23.89 -14.63
C PRO A 316 22.20 23.25 -14.48
N ARG A 317 21.30 23.43 -15.44
CA ARG A 317 19.96 22.83 -15.43
C ARG A 317 19.99 21.31 -15.40
N THR A 318 20.97 20.70 -16.02
CA THR A 318 21.20 19.25 -15.97
C THR A 318 21.36 18.76 -14.54
N ILE A 319 22.16 19.48 -13.75
CA ILE A 319 22.46 19.10 -12.38
C ILE A 319 21.19 19.20 -11.51
N GLU A 320 20.44 20.26 -11.66
CA GLU A 320 19.17 20.45 -10.95
C GLU A 320 18.17 19.34 -11.26
N VAL A 321 17.95 19.03 -12.54
CA VAL A 321 17.02 17.97 -12.97
C VAL A 321 17.48 16.60 -12.46
N LEU A 322 18.75 16.26 -12.59
CA LEU A 322 19.28 14.98 -12.12
C LEU A 322 19.21 14.84 -10.60
N GLY A 323 19.46 15.93 -9.86
CA GLY A 323 19.31 15.96 -8.40
C GLY A 323 17.88 15.71 -7.93
N ASN A 324 16.92 16.41 -8.51
CA ASN A 324 15.49 16.25 -8.20
C ASN A 324 15.00 14.85 -8.55
N MET A 325 15.50 14.27 -9.65
CA MET A 325 15.12 12.93 -10.07
C MET A 325 15.70 11.82 -9.17
N ALA A 326 16.90 12.00 -8.61
CA ALA A 326 17.46 11.02 -7.67
C ALA A 326 16.53 10.82 -6.47
N TRP A 327 15.95 11.90 -5.96
CA TRP A 327 14.92 11.85 -4.91
C TRP A 327 13.65 11.13 -5.38
N GLY A 328 13.17 11.46 -6.58
CA GLY A 328 12.00 10.79 -7.19
C GLY A 328 12.20 9.29 -7.37
N TYR A 329 13.39 8.84 -7.79
CA TYR A 329 13.75 7.42 -7.89
C TYR A 329 13.72 6.70 -6.55
N GLN A 330 14.20 7.34 -5.49
CA GLN A 330 14.16 6.77 -4.15
C GLN A 330 12.71 6.59 -3.67
N GLN A 331 11.88 7.62 -3.82
CA GLN A 331 10.47 7.56 -3.44
C GLN A 331 9.71 6.48 -4.23
N ALA A 332 9.90 6.43 -5.54
CA ALA A 332 9.29 5.41 -6.40
C ALA A 332 9.82 4.00 -6.11
N GLY A 333 11.10 3.86 -5.75
CA GLY A 333 11.68 2.58 -5.31
C GLY A 333 11.02 2.07 -4.03
N ASN A 334 10.80 2.93 -3.04
CA ASN A 334 10.09 2.59 -1.81
C ASN A 334 8.62 2.24 -2.08
N ALA A 335 7.94 2.97 -2.97
CA ALA A 335 6.58 2.64 -3.41
C ALA A 335 6.53 1.29 -4.13
N ALA A 336 7.52 1.00 -5.00
CA ALA A 336 7.62 -0.26 -5.71
C ALA A 336 7.82 -1.46 -4.77
N LEU A 337 8.58 -1.31 -3.67
CA LEU A 337 8.72 -2.36 -2.65
C LEU A 337 7.40 -2.63 -1.95
N ARG A 338 6.66 -1.60 -1.55
CA ARG A 338 5.34 -1.77 -0.92
C ARG A 338 4.32 -2.40 -1.87
N LEU A 339 4.33 -2.01 -3.14
CA LEU A 339 3.50 -2.66 -4.17
C LEU A 339 3.87 -4.12 -4.35
N GLN A 340 5.17 -4.45 -4.35
CA GLN A 340 5.64 -5.83 -4.46
C GLN A 340 5.22 -6.66 -3.25
N ASP A 341 5.24 -6.08 -2.04
CA ASP A 341 4.75 -6.72 -0.82
C ASP A 341 3.28 -7.13 -0.97
N VAL A 342 2.41 -6.19 -1.41
CA VAL A 342 0.99 -6.49 -1.67
C VAL A 342 0.82 -7.50 -2.81
N LEU A 343 1.61 -7.43 -3.87
CA LEU A 343 1.56 -8.37 -4.99
C LEU A 343 2.15 -9.76 -4.65
N SER A 344 2.89 -9.90 -3.56
CA SER A 344 3.45 -11.16 -3.08
C SER A 344 2.58 -11.89 -2.05
N ILE A 345 1.42 -11.32 -1.69
CA ILE A 345 0.48 -11.96 -0.75
C ILE A 345 0.18 -13.37 -1.23
N GLU A 346 0.27 -14.32 -0.32
CA GLU A 346 -0.09 -15.71 -0.58
C GLU A 346 -1.57 -15.80 -0.97
N GLN A 347 -1.87 -16.61 -1.97
CA GLN A 347 -3.22 -16.79 -2.47
C GLN A 347 -3.73 -18.18 -2.12
N ILE A 348 -4.99 -18.25 -1.70
CA ILE A 348 -5.70 -19.52 -1.62
C ILE A 348 -6.10 -19.92 -3.03
N SER A 349 -5.49 -20.99 -3.55
CA SER A 349 -5.83 -21.52 -4.85
C SER A 349 -7.00 -22.50 -4.74
N HIS A 350 -8.07 -22.25 -5.51
CA HIS A 350 -9.17 -23.19 -5.66
C HIS A 350 -9.15 -23.80 -7.05
N PRO A 351 -9.52 -25.07 -7.20
CA PRO A 351 -9.74 -25.65 -8.52
C PRO A 351 -10.90 -24.92 -9.23
N GLN A 352 -10.85 -24.83 -10.55
CA GLN A 352 -11.91 -24.19 -11.33
C GLN A 352 -13.20 -25.01 -11.31
N VAL A 353 -13.05 -26.33 -11.22
CA VAL A 353 -14.13 -27.32 -11.12
C VAL A 353 -13.77 -28.24 -9.98
N SER A 354 -14.74 -28.56 -9.12
CA SER A 354 -14.54 -29.50 -8.01
C SER A 354 -14.09 -30.86 -8.54
N VAL A 355 -13.04 -31.42 -7.95
CA VAL A 355 -12.57 -32.78 -8.26
C VAL A 355 -13.67 -33.79 -7.91
N ARG A 356 -14.33 -33.57 -6.77
CA ARG A 356 -15.51 -34.31 -6.31
C ARG A 356 -16.39 -33.37 -5.50
N ILE A 357 -17.71 -33.48 -5.66
CA ILE A 357 -18.69 -32.80 -4.80
C ILE A 357 -18.98 -33.74 -3.64
N PRO A 358 -18.96 -33.26 -2.38
CA PRO A 358 -19.30 -34.07 -1.23
C PRO A 358 -20.74 -34.58 -1.29
N ASP A 359 -20.95 -35.88 -1.06
CA ASP A 359 -22.29 -36.50 -1.01
C ASP A 359 -22.86 -36.53 0.42
N ASP A 360 -22.01 -36.42 1.42
CA ASP A 360 -22.33 -36.40 2.85
C ASP A 360 -21.84 -35.08 3.47
N MET A 361 -22.56 -34.60 4.48
CA MET A 361 -22.27 -33.34 5.17
C MET A 361 -21.52 -33.53 6.49
N THR A 362 -20.86 -34.68 6.65
CA THR A 362 -19.91 -34.88 7.74
C THR A 362 -18.70 -34.00 7.56
N VAL A 363 -18.36 -33.17 8.55
CA VAL A 363 -17.13 -32.37 8.54
C VAL A 363 -16.10 -33.03 9.43
N THR A 364 -14.87 -33.18 8.92
CA THR A 364 -13.74 -33.72 9.70
C THR A 364 -12.54 -32.78 9.65
N PHE A 365 -12.04 -32.47 10.83
CA PHE A 365 -10.72 -31.88 11.05
C PHE A 365 -9.78 -33.01 11.47
N ASP A 366 -8.74 -33.26 10.72
CA ASP A 366 -7.83 -34.38 10.87
C ASP A 366 -6.41 -33.86 11.09
N ASP A 367 -5.95 -33.94 12.34
CA ASP A 367 -4.64 -33.47 12.82
C ASP A 367 -4.30 -32.01 12.44
N VAL A 368 -5.29 -31.12 12.51
CA VAL A 368 -5.20 -29.74 12.04
C VAL A 368 -4.37 -28.88 12.98
N SER A 369 -3.30 -28.28 12.46
CA SER A 369 -2.50 -27.26 13.16
C SER A 369 -2.39 -25.98 12.34
N SER A 370 -2.30 -24.84 13.02
CA SER A 370 -2.21 -23.52 12.38
C SER A 370 -1.59 -22.48 13.29
N SER A 371 -0.80 -21.58 12.71
CA SER A 371 -0.08 -20.52 13.42
C SER A 371 -0.21 -19.18 12.74
N TYR A 372 -0.16 -18.09 13.49
CA TYR A 372 -0.10 -16.73 12.97
C TYR A 372 1.34 -16.22 12.95
N LEU A 373 1.75 -15.66 11.82
CA LEU A 373 3.02 -14.95 11.72
C LEU A 373 2.82 -13.50 12.17
N THR A 374 3.49 -13.12 13.25
CA THR A 374 3.50 -11.76 13.78
C THR A 374 4.91 -11.16 13.68
N PRO A 375 5.07 -9.81 13.79
CA PRO A 375 6.39 -9.19 13.84
C PRO A 375 7.28 -9.76 14.95
N ASP A 376 6.68 -10.22 16.06
CA ASP A 376 7.37 -10.75 17.23
C ASP A 376 7.64 -12.27 17.15
N GLY A 377 7.19 -12.94 16.07
CA GLY A 377 7.40 -14.37 15.84
C GLY A 377 6.15 -15.14 15.45
N VAL A 378 6.25 -16.47 15.47
CA VAL A 378 5.17 -17.40 15.14
C VAL A 378 4.37 -17.72 16.40
N ILE A 379 3.07 -17.43 16.38
CA ILE A 379 2.14 -17.74 17.48
C ILE A 379 1.24 -18.89 17.06
N PRO A 380 1.32 -20.08 17.73
CA PRO A 380 0.42 -21.20 17.44
C PRO A 380 -1.01 -20.85 17.82
N ALA A 381 -1.96 -21.09 16.92
CA ALA A 381 -3.39 -20.87 17.11
C ALA A 381 -4.18 -22.17 17.24
N LEU A 382 -3.79 -23.19 16.49
CA LEU A 382 -4.34 -24.54 16.56
C LEU A 382 -3.19 -25.55 16.63
N SER A 383 -3.37 -26.62 17.41
CA SER A 383 -2.37 -27.65 17.62
C SER A 383 -3.03 -29.04 17.64
N HIS A 384 -2.79 -29.83 16.60
CA HIS A 384 -3.25 -31.21 16.45
C HIS A 384 -4.75 -31.41 16.71
N VAL A 385 -5.60 -30.52 16.16
CA VAL A 385 -7.04 -30.58 16.36
C VAL A 385 -7.65 -31.72 15.55
N ASN A 386 -8.35 -32.62 16.26
CA ASN A 386 -9.16 -33.69 15.70
C ASN A 386 -10.62 -33.48 16.12
N LEU A 387 -11.51 -33.23 15.16
CA LEU A 387 -12.92 -32.97 15.42
C LEU A 387 -13.79 -33.49 14.27
N THR A 388 -14.92 -34.12 14.61
CA THR A 388 -15.91 -34.56 13.63
C THR A 388 -17.28 -33.96 13.95
N LEU A 389 -17.85 -33.23 12.98
CA LEU A 389 -19.21 -32.73 13.04
C LEU A 389 -20.11 -33.71 12.31
N ARG A 390 -21.13 -34.23 12.99
CA ARG A 390 -22.10 -35.19 12.40
C ARG A 390 -23.17 -34.45 11.60
N PRO A 391 -23.66 -35.00 10.48
CA PRO A 391 -24.73 -34.40 9.72
C PRO A 391 -25.98 -34.17 10.54
N GLY A 392 -26.57 -32.98 10.40
CA GLY A 392 -27.82 -32.62 11.06
C GLY A 392 -27.72 -32.38 12.58
N THR A 393 -26.51 -32.30 13.14
CA THR A 393 -26.28 -32.01 14.57
C THR A 393 -25.64 -30.65 14.79
N VAL A 394 -25.88 -30.11 15.98
CA VAL A 394 -25.27 -28.86 16.46
C VAL A 394 -24.09 -29.20 17.37
N THR A 395 -22.88 -28.85 16.94
CA THR A 395 -21.66 -28.93 17.74
C THR A 395 -21.27 -27.54 18.22
N ALA A 396 -21.18 -27.34 19.51
CA ALA A 396 -20.76 -26.08 20.12
C ALA A 396 -19.26 -26.10 20.46
N LEU A 397 -18.54 -25.06 20.11
CA LEU A 397 -17.17 -24.80 20.56
C LEU A 397 -17.18 -23.78 21.69
N VAL A 398 -16.68 -24.16 22.85
CA VAL A 398 -16.51 -23.27 24.00
C VAL A 398 -15.04 -23.27 24.45
N GLY A 399 -14.63 -22.23 25.15
CA GLY A 399 -13.25 -22.14 25.63
C GLY A 399 -12.85 -20.68 25.87
N PRO A 400 -11.72 -20.42 26.55
CA PRO A 400 -11.24 -19.06 26.81
C PRO A 400 -10.97 -18.28 25.52
N SER A 401 -10.91 -16.94 25.63
CA SER A 401 -10.50 -16.09 24.50
C SER A 401 -9.10 -16.47 24.06
N GLY A 402 -8.88 -16.53 22.75
CA GLY A 402 -7.59 -16.96 22.17
C GLY A 402 -7.34 -18.46 22.11
N SER A 403 -8.31 -19.32 22.50
CA SER A 403 -8.15 -20.79 22.41
C SER A 403 -8.21 -21.38 20.99
N GLY A 404 -8.45 -20.56 19.94
CA GLY A 404 -8.44 -21.00 18.55
C GLY A 404 -9.81 -21.27 17.91
N LYS A 405 -10.95 -21.05 18.62
CA LYS A 405 -12.32 -21.35 18.14
C LYS A 405 -12.64 -20.71 16.78
N SER A 406 -12.50 -19.40 16.66
CA SER A 406 -12.81 -18.69 15.39
C SER A 406 -11.80 -19.06 14.30
N THR A 407 -10.54 -19.37 14.66
CA THR A 407 -9.54 -19.88 13.69
C THR A 407 -9.98 -21.21 13.11
N LEU A 408 -10.46 -22.15 13.95
CA LEU A 408 -10.98 -23.44 13.51
C LEU A 408 -12.22 -23.29 12.61
N ALA A 409 -13.15 -22.44 13.02
CA ALA A 409 -14.39 -22.19 12.28
C ALA A 409 -14.15 -21.59 10.89
N THR A 410 -13.20 -20.63 10.77
CA THR A 410 -12.87 -20.00 9.49
C THR A 410 -12.24 -20.94 8.47
N MET A 411 -11.67 -22.08 8.90
CA MET A 411 -11.15 -23.10 7.99
C MET A 411 -12.24 -23.84 7.22
N LEU A 412 -13.46 -23.92 7.75
CA LEU A 412 -14.58 -24.56 7.04
C LEU A 412 -14.97 -23.87 5.74
N ALA A 413 -14.85 -22.53 5.66
CA ALA A 413 -15.03 -21.81 4.40
C ALA A 413 -13.72 -21.65 3.62
N ARG A 414 -12.67 -22.29 4.10
CA ARG A 414 -11.35 -22.16 3.53
C ARG A 414 -10.89 -20.69 3.41
N PHE A 415 -11.23 -19.87 4.42
CA PHE A 415 -10.69 -18.52 4.56
C PHE A 415 -9.21 -18.55 4.93
N ARG A 416 -8.73 -19.73 5.31
CA ARG A 416 -7.34 -20.06 5.58
C ARG A 416 -7.15 -21.57 5.42
N ASP A 417 -6.04 -21.99 4.83
CA ASP A 417 -5.61 -23.38 4.85
C ASP A 417 -4.85 -23.69 6.17
N PRO A 418 -4.94 -24.93 6.70
CA PRO A 418 -4.10 -25.34 7.84
C PRO A 418 -2.62 -25.43 7.44
N ASP A 419 -1.72 -25.19 8.41
CA ASP A 419 -0.27 -25.36 8.23
C ASP A 419 0.07 -26.85 8.10
N SER A 420 -0.65 -27.71 8.83
CA SER A 420 -0.61 -29.17 8.71
C SER A 420 -1.97 -29.80 9.02
N GLY A 421 -2.18 -31.02 8.59
CA GLY A 421 -3.47 -31.70 8.67
C GLY A 421 -4.40 -31.37 7.51
N VAL A 422 -5.64 -31.84 7.58
CA VAL A 422 -6.62 -31.73 6.49
C VAL A 422 -8.02 -31.46 7.05
N VAL A 423 -8.78 -30.59 6.36
CA VAL A 423 -10.22 -30.38 6.61
C VAL A 423 -11.00 -30.99 5.48
N ARG A 424 -11.99 -31.85 5.77
CA ARG A 424 -12.81 -32.54 4.77
C ARG A 424 -14.31 -32.33 5.03
N ILE A 425 -15.07 -32.32 3.96
CA ILE A 425 -16.55 -32.44 3.95
C ILE A 425 -16.89 -33.71 3.19
N GLY A 426 -17.66 -34.63 3.79
CA GLY A 426 -18.03 -35.90 3.15
C GLY A 426 -16.82 -36.70 2.66
N GLY A 427 -15.69 -36.65 3.39
CA GLY A 427 -14.44 -37.30 3.01
C GLY A 427 -13.64 -36.62 1.90
N VAL A 428 -14.14 -35.52 1.31
CA VAL A 428 -13.45 -34.73 0.26
C VAL A 428 -12.65 -33.61 0.91
N ASP A 429 -11.36 -33.49 0.57
CA ASP A 429 -10.51 -32.37 1.03
C ASP A 429 -11.06 -31.05 0.48
N LEU A 430 -11.16 -30.03 1.32
CA LEU A 430 -11.59 -28.69 0.92
C LEU A 430 -10.71 -28.08 -0.20
N LYS A 431 -9.46 -28.51 -0.31
CA LYS A 431 -8.54 -28.10 -1.38
C LYS A 431 -8.98 -28.59 -2.76
N ASP A 432 -9.74 -29.66 -2.81
CA ASP A 432 -10.25 -30.26 -4.06
C ASP A 432 -11.65 -29.74 -4.46
N VAL A 433 -12.25 -28.87 -3.64
CA VAL A 433 -13.57 -28.27 -3.89
C VAL A 433 -13.43 -26.90 -4.50
N ALA A 434 -14.15 -26.64 -5.60
CA ALA A 434 -14.21 -25.32 -6.23
C ALA A 434 -14.87 -24.30 -5.28
N GLN A 435 -14.41 -23.06 -5.31
CA GLN A 435 -14.87 -22.01 -4.41
C GLN A 435 -16.40 -21.83 -4.43
N ASN A 436 -16.99 -21.81 -5.61
CA ASN A 436 -18.44 -21.64 -5.77
C ASN A 436 -19.24 -22.81 -5.16
N ASP A 437 -18.71 -24.03 -5.26
CA ASP A 437 -19.37 -25.19 -4.66
C ASP A 437 -19.22 -25.19 -3.15
N LEU A 438 -18.03 -24.83 -2.64
CA LEU A 438 -17.76 -24.72 -1.21
C LEU A 438 -18.71 -23.70 -0.54
N TYR A 439 -18.92 -22.54 -1.16
CA TYR A 439 -19.81 -21.50 -0.61
C TYR A 439 -21.31 -21.80 -0.78
N ARG A 440 -21.66 -22.82 -1.57
CA ARG A 440 -22.99 -23.41 -1.54
C ARG A 440 -23.19 -24.44 -0.42
N LEU A 441 -22.08 -25.04 0.04
CA LEU A 441 -22.11 -26.03 1.12
C LEU A 441 -22.01 -25.41 2.51
N VAL A 442 -21.30 -24.27 2.67
CA VAL A 442 -21.02 -23.66 3.97
C VAL A 442 -21.49 -22.21 4.00
N SER A 443 -22.28 -21.86 5.01
CA SER A 443 -22.71 -20.49 5.28
C SER A 443 -22.26 -20.03 6.66
N PHE A 444 -22.04 -18.71 6.81
CA PHE A 444 -21.56 -18.07 8.03
C PHE A 444 -22.52 -17.00 8.54
N VAL A 445 -22.73 -16.99 9.86
CA VAL A 445 -23.26 -15.85 10.61
C VAL A 445 -22.16 -15.40 11.56
N LEU A 446 -21.53 -14.26 11.26
CA LEU A 446 -20.39 -13.75 12.02
C LEU A 446 -20.86 -12.87 13.19
N GLN A 447 -20.00 -12.70 14.18
CA GLN A 447 -20.21 -11.87 15.37
C GLN A 447 -20.49 -10.39 15.01
N ASP A 448 -19.71 -9.82 14.10
CA ASP A 448 -19.85 -8.44 13.61
C ASP A 448 -20.16 -8.46 12.11
N PRO A 449 -21.45 -8.46 11.72
CA PRO A 449 -21.84 -8.55 10.33
C PRO A 449 -21.59 -7.24 9.59
N TYR A 450 -20.56 -7.23 8.77
CA TYR A 450 -20.32 -6.11 7.87
C TYR A 450 -21.38 -6.05 6.77
N MET A 451 -22.03 -4.89 6.64
CA MET A 451 -23.01 -4.62 5.61
C MET A 451 -22.40 -3.77 4.49
N GLN A 452 -22.50 -4.27 3.26
CA GLN A 452 -22.08 -3.52 2.08
C GLN A 452 -23.09 -2.39 1.80
N ARG A 453 -22.62 -1.30 1.17
CA ARG A 453 -23.48 -0.24 0.64
C ARG A 453 -24.24 -0.75 -0.60
N ARG A 454 -25.32 -1.47 -0.34
CA ARG A 454 -26.20 -2.07 -1.35
C ARG A 454 -27.64 -2.01 -0.85
N SER A 455 -28.60 -2.29 -1.75
CA SER A 455 -29.98 -2.46 -1.33
C SER A 455 -30.13 -3.65 -0.36
N ILE A 456 -31.09 -3.59 0.53
CA ILE A 456 -31.40 -4.70 1.46
C ILE A 456 -31.67 -5.98 0.67
N ARG A 457 -32.37 -5.88 -0.47
CA ARG A 457 -32.60 -6.98 -1.41
C ARG A 457 -31.28 -7.62 -1.83
N ASP A 458 -30.34 -6.82 -2.34
CA ASP A 458 -29.04 -7.32 -2.82
C ASP A 458 -28.21 -7.97 -1.70
N VAL A 459 -28.32 -7.46 -0.47
CA VAL A 459 -27.64 -8.04 0.70
C VAL A 459 -28.20 -9.43 1.02
N ILE A 460 -29.51 -9.61 0.99
CA ILE A 460 -30.17 -10.90 1.26
C ILE A 460 -29.88 -11.89 0.14
N THR A 461 -29.89 -11.45 -1.12
CA THR A 461 -29.71 -12.32 -2.30
C THR A 461 -28.26 -12.53 -2.70
N LEU A 462 -27.29 -12.02 -1.94
CA LEU A 462 -25.87 -12.04 -2.29
C LEU A 462 -25.35 -13.44 -2.69
N ALA A 463 -25.79 -14.50 -2.00
CA ALA A 463 -25.41 -15.87 -2.28
C ALA A 463 -26.26 -16.51 -3.42
N ARG A 464 -27.45 -15.98 -3.69
CA ARG A 464 -28.38 -16.46 -4.74
C ARG A 464 -29.09 -15.28 -5.39
N PRO A 465 -28.47 -14.64 -6.40
CA PRO A 465 -28.99 -13.42 -7.03
C PRO A 465 -30.32 -13.62 -7.78
N ASP A 466 -30.65 -14.85 -8.14
CA ASP A 466 -31.87 -15.28 -8.85
C ASP A 466 -33.09 -15.49 -7.94
N ALA A 467 -33.03 -15.07 -6.66
CA ALA A 467 -34.13 -15.19 -5.71
C ALA A 467 -35.34 -14.36 -6.13
N THR A 468 -36.53 -14.97 -6.03
CA THR A 468 -37.80 -14.25 -6.22
C THR A 468 -38.10 -13.35 -5.04
N ASP A 469 -38.97 -12.34 -5.24
CA ASP A 469 -39.40 -11.43 -4.17
C ASP A 469 -40.04 -12.17 -2.99
N ASP A 470 -40.81 -13.21 -3.25
CA ASP A 470 -41.43 -14.02 -2.20
C ASP A 470 -40.37 -14.73 -1.35
N GLN A 471 -39.31 -15.27 -1.98
CA GLN A 471 -38.22 -15.92 -1.26
C GLN A 471 -37.40 -14.91 -0.43
N VAL A 472 -37.22 -13.69 -0.92
CA VAL A 472 -36.55 -12.61 -0.16
C VAL A 472 -37.39 -12.21 1.06
N ARG A 473 -38.70 -12.05 0.88
CA ARG A 473 -39.63 -11.75 1.99
C ARG A 473 -39.70 -12.88 3.01
N GLU A 474 -39.70 -14.13 2.55
CA GLU A 474 -39.68 -15.31 3.43
C GLU A 474 -38.43 -15.36 4.28
N ALA A 475 -37.25 -15.12 3.67
CA ALA A 475 -35.97 -15.06 4.39
C ALA A 475 -35.95 -13.92 5.43
N ALA A 476 -36.46 -12.75 5.08
CA ALA A 476 -36.60 -11.63 6.01
C ALA A 476 -37.56 -11.93 7.17
N ARG A 477 -38.66 -12.62 6.89
CA ARG A 477 -39.63 -13.05 7.93
C ARG A 477 -39.00 -14.08 8.87
N ALA A 478 -38.30 -15.09 8.32
CA ALA A 478 -37.61 -16.11 9.10
C ALA A 478 -36.52 -15.55 10.01
N ALA A 479 -35.95 -14.41 9.64
CA ALA A 479 -34.94 -13.69 10.42
C ALA A 479 -35.54 -12.59 11.32
N HIS A 480 -36.84 -12.47 11.45
CA HIS A 480 -37.56 -11.45 12.25
C HIS A 480 -37.16 -9.99 11.90
N ILE A 481 -36.83 -9.69 10.62
CA ILE A 481 -36.40 -8.34 10.15
C ILE A 481 -37.43 -7.74 9.15
N LEU A 482 -38.48 -8.50 8.75
CA LEU A 482 -39.42 -8.08 7.72
C LEU A 482 -40.15 -6.79 8.09
N ASP A 483 -40.63 -6.67 9.33
CA ASP A 483 -41.40 -5.51 9.79
C ASP A 483 -40.52 -4.25 9.83
N ASP A 484 -39.24 -4.37 10.22
CA ASP A 484 -38.26 -3.28 10.15
C ASP A 484 -38.07 -2.81 8.72
N ILE A 485 -37.98 -3.74 7.74
CA ILE A 485 -37.80 -3.42 6.33
C ILE A 485 -39.04 -2.78 5.73
N ASP A 486 -40.23 -3.33 6.03
CA ASP A 486 -41.51 -2.81 5.52
C ASP A 486 -41.84 -1.42 6.09
N ALA A 487 -41.29 -1.06 7.26
CA ALA A 487 -41.39 0.28 7.84
C ALA A 487 -40.52 1.34 7.12
N LEU A 488 -39.54 0.94 6.29
CA LEU A 488 -38.69 1.87 5.57
C LEU A 488 -39.40 2.45 4.34
N PRO A 489 -39.18 3.73 4.00
CA PRO A 489 -39.83 4.39 2.85
C PRO A 489 -39.61 3.68 1.50
N LYS A 490 -38.45 3.03 1.31
CA LYS A 490 -38.07 2.29 0.08
C LYS A 490 -38.15 0.77 0.27
N GLY A 491 -38.54 0.27 1.46
CA GLY A 491 -38.58 -1.16 1.74
C GLY A 491 -37.27 -1.88 1.42
N PHE A 492 -37.36 -2.96 0.67
CA PHE A 492 -36.19 -3.76 0.25
C PHE A 492 -35.20 -3.02 -0.69
N ASP A 493 -35.61 -1.94 -1.32
CA ASP A 493 -34.75 -1.14 -2.20
C ASP A 493 -33.97 -0.06 -1.45
N THR A 494 -34.12 0.01 -0.12
CA THR A 494 -33.33 0.89 0.75
C THR A 494 -31.88 0.53 0.71
N VAL A 495 -30.98 1.50 0.47
CA VAL A 495 -29.53 1.32 0.40
C VAL A 495 -28.92 1.55 1.78
N LEU A 496 -28.26 0.53 2.31
CA LEU A 496 -27.58 0.61 3.61
C LEU A 496 -26.37 1.52 3.55
N GLY A 497 -26.22 2.36 4.56
CA GLY A 497 -25.12 3.33 4.65
C GLY A 497 -25.36 4.64 3.89
N ASP A 498 -26.36 4.71 3.01
CA ASP A 498 -26.72 5.91 2.26
C ASP A 498 -28.13 6.40 2.66
N ASP A 499 -29.15 5.52 2.60
CA ASP A 499 -30.53 5.86 2.96
C ASP A 499 -30.79 5.68 4.46
N THR A 500 -30.20 4.66 5.08
CA THR A 500 -30.34 4.33 6.50
C THR A 500 -29.14 3.57 7.03
N ASP A 501 -28.93 3.63 8.33
CA ASP A 501 -28.01 2.75 9.03
C ASP A 501 -28.77 1.89 10.06
N PHE A 502 -28.59 0.57 10.00
CA PHE A 502 -29.23 -0.39 10.87
C PHE A 502 -28.52 -0.47 12.22
N SER A 503 -29.29 -0.72 13.29
CA SER A 503 -28.74 -1.08 14.61
C SER A 503 -27.97 -2.40 14.55
N GLY A 504 -27.15 -2.69 15.56
CA GLY A 504 -26.41 -3.96 15.65
C GLY A 504 -27.32 -5.18 15.52
N GLY A 505 -28.44 -5.20 16.23
CA GLY A 505 -29.43 -6.29 16.16
C GLY A 505 -30.11 -6.42 14.80
N GLN A 506 -30.45 -5.30 14.15
CA GLN A 506 -31.00 -5.32 12.79
C GLN A 506 -29.97 -5.83 11.77
N LYS A 507 -28.69 -5.43 11.85
CA LYS A 507 -27.59 -5.96 11.03
C LYS A 507 -27.44 -7.47 11.23
N GLN A 508 -27.56 -7.93 12.47
CA GLN A 508 -27.48 -9.35 12.80
C GLN A 508 -28.64 -10.14 12.18
N ARG A 509 -29.89 -9.68 12.37
CA ARG A 509 -31.07 -10.31 11.75
C ARG A 509 -31.00 -10.30 10.22
N LEU A 510 -30.48 -9.23 9.61
CA LEU A 510 -30.25 -9.19 8.17
C LEU A 510 -29.18 -10.20 7.71
N SER A 511 -28.13 -10.42 8.52
CA SER A 511 -27.13 -11.47 8.27
C SER A 511 -27.75 -12.88 8.34
N ILE A 512 -28.67 -13.10 9.28
CA ILE A 512 -29.43 -14.35 9.37
C ILE A 512 -30.33 -14.52 8.14
N ALA A 513 -31.06 -13.49 7.68
CA ALA A 513 -31.86 -13.54 6.46
C ALA A 513 -30.99 -13.95 5.23
N ARG A 514 -29.79 -13.42 5.12
CA ARG A 514 -28.82 -13.83 4.09
C ARG A 514 -28.44 -15.30 4.21
N ALA A 515 -28.19 -15.81 5.43
CA ALA A 515 -27.86 -17.20 5.67
C ALA A 515 -29.06 -18.14 5.38
N VAL A 516 -30.28 -17.74 5.73
CA VAL A 516 -31.54 -18.45 5.37
C VAL A 516 -31.63 -18.57 3.84
N ARG A 517 -31.40 -17.45 3.11
CA ARG A 517 -31.49 -17.45 1.65
C ARG A 517 -30.38 -18.23 0.98
N ALA A 518 -29.17 -18.28 1.57
CA ALA A 518 -28.07 -19.10 1.07
C ALA A 518 -28.42 -20.60 1.06
N ASP A 519 -29.21 -21.05 2.04
CA ASP A 519 -29.70 -22.41 2.21
C ASP A 519 -28.59 -23.48 2.13
N ALA A 520 -27.47 -23.19 2.82
CA ALA A 520 -26.34 -24.10 2.88
C ALA A 520 -26.55 -25.21 3.91
N PRO A 521 -26.15 -26.47 3.61
CA PRO A 521 -26.34 -27.60 4.53
C PRO A 521 -25.41 -27.56 5.76
N ILE A 522 -24.32 -26.80 5.70
CA ILE A 522 -23.39 -26.60 6.82
C ILE A 522 -23.45 -25.13 7.23
N LEU A 523 -23.59 -24.88 8.53
CA LEU A 523 -23.73 -23.55 9.10
C LEU A 523 -22.66 -23.31 10.17
N VAL A 524 -21.99 -22.18 10.10
CA VAL A 524 -21.08 -21.69 11.14
C VAL A 524 -21.67 -20.46 11.80
N LEU A 525 -21.83 -20.51 13.12
CA LEU A 525 -22.35 -19.43 13.95
C LEU A 525 -21.22 -18.95 14.87
N ASP A 526 -20.73 -17.72 14.66
CA ASP A 526 -19.66 -17.14 15.48
C ASP A 526 -20.26 -16.03 16.37
N GLU A 527 -20.50 -16.35 17.66
CA GLU A 527 -21.02 -15.43 18.68
C GLU A 527 -22.22 -14.58 18.23
N ALA A 528 -23.12 -15.19 17.50
CA ALA A 528 -24.20 -14.49 16.79
C ALA A 528 -25.20 -13.72 17.68
N THR A 529 -25.07 -13.78 19.02
CA THR A 529 -25.97 -13.12 19.99
C THR A 529 -25.29 -12.07 20.89
N ALA A 530 -23.99 -11.81 20.72
CA ALA A 530 -23.16 -11.13 21.72
C ALA A 530 -23.34 -9.59 21.84
N ALA A 531 -24.22 -8.92 21.09
CA ALA A 531 -24.25 -7.45 21.07
C ALA A 531 -25.67 -6.83 20.99
N THR A 532 -26.70 -7.49 21.56
CA THR A 532 -28.07 -7.06 21.34
C THR A 532 -28.82 -6.78 22.66
N ASP A 533 -29.81 -5.88 22.61
CA ASP A 533 -30.77 -5.69 23.70
C ASP A 533 -31.49 -7.00 24.01
N PRO A 534 -31.89 -7.28 25.29
CA PRO A 534 -32.51 -8.54 25.69
C PRO A 534 -33.76 -8.93 24.87
N ASP A 535 -34.55 -7.95 24.41
CA ASP A 535 -35.75 -8.21 23.59
C ASP A 535 -35.39 -8.69 22.18
N CYS A 536 -34.33 -8.10 21.58
CA CYS A 536 -33.80 -8.53 20.28
C CYS A 536 -33.06 -9.87 20.35
N GLU A 537 -32.48 -10.21 21.51
CA GLU A 537 -31.73 -11.47 21.68
C GLU A 537 -32.63 -12.69 21.53
N ALA A 538 -33.86 -12.65 22.10
CA ALA A 538 -34.81 -13.74 21.98
C ALA A 538 -35.23 -14.00 20.53
N GLU A 539 -35.46 -12.94 19.73
CA GLU A 539 -35.82 -13.05 18.32
C GLU A 539 -34.63 -13.64 17.51
N ILE A 540 -33.40 -13.18 17.76
CA ILE A 540 -32.21 -13.69 17.12
C ILE A 540 -31.98 -15.16 17.44
N GLN A 541 -32.16 -15.57 18.71
CA GLN A 541 -32.04 -16.97 19.12
C GLN A 541 -33.09 -17.86 18.44
N GLN A 542 -34.33 -17.40 18.33
CA GLN A 542 -35.38 -18.12 17.62
C GLN A 542 -35.06 -18.29 16.13
N ALA A 543 -34.61 -17.22 15.49
CA ALA A 543 -34.20 -17.24 14.09
C ALA A 543 -33.03 -18.20 13.84
N LEU A 544 -32.01 -18.18 14.72
CA LEU A 544 -30.86 -19.08 14.65
C LEU A 544 -31.25 -20.54 14.89
N ALA A 545 -32.13 -20.82 15.87
CA ALA A 545 -32.62 -22.15 16.13
C ALA A 545 -33.47 -22.69 14.97
N ALA A 546 -34.25 -21.84 14.30
CA ALA A 546 -34.98 -22.22 13.10
C ALA A 546 -34.00 -22.48 11.91
N LEU A 547 -33.00 -21.65 11.76
CA LEU A 547 -31.95 -21.81 10.71
C LEU A 547 -31.11 -23.08 10.91
N ALA A 548 -30.84 -23.47 12.17
CA ALA A 548 -30.02 -24.65 12.49
C ALA A 548 -30.69 -25.99 12.19
N ARG A 549 -32.02 -26.04 12.13
CA ARG A 549 -32.78 -27.30 11.99
C ARG A 549 -32.40 -28.07 10.74
N GLY A 550 -31.98 -29.34 10.91
CA GLY A 550 -31.63 -30.25 9.84
C GLY A 550 -30.29 -29.96 9.15
N ARG A 551 -29.54 -28.98 9.64
CA ARG A 551 -28.21 -28.63 9.14
C ARG A 551 -27.11 -29.13 10.06
N THR A 552 -25.94 -29.32 9.52
CA THR A 552 -24.70 -29.53 10.30
C THR A 552 -24.22 -28.18 10.80
N VAL A 553 -24.22 -27.98 12.11
CA VAL A 553 -23.94 -26.65 12.70
C VAL A 553 -22.67 -26.70 13.57
N LEU A 554 -21.79 -25.74 13.34
CA LEU A 554 -20.68 -25.41 14.23
C LEU A 554 -20.97 -24.06 14.89
N ALA A 555 -21.29 -24.05 16.17
CA ALA A 555 -21.60 -22.84 16.92
C ALA A 555 -20.46 -22.49 17.89
N ILE A 556 -19.99 -21.24 17.87
CA ILE A 556 -19.04 -20.71 18.86
C ILE A 556 -19.84 -19.95 19.91
N GLY A 557 -19.67 -20.32 21.18
CA GLY A 557 -20.35 -19.68 22.29
C GLY A 557 -19.44 -19.31 23.45
N HIS A 558 -19.75 -18.18 24.07
CA HIS A 558 -19.10 -17.70 25.30
C HIS A 558 -20.01 -17.78 26.53
N HIS A 559 -21.30 -18.07 26.33
CA HIS A 559 -22.28 -18.23 27.40
C HIS A 559 -22.87 -19.63 27.40
N ALA A 560 -23.07 -20.22 28.58
CA ALA A 560 -23.64 -21.56 28.70
C ALA A 560 -25.06 -21.65 28.10
N GLU A 561 -25.82 -20.55 28.15
CA GLU A 561 -27.20 -20.48 27.63
C GLU A 561 -27.25 -20.62 26.12
N SER A 562 -26.36 -19.96 25.41
CA SER A 562 -26.30 -19.99 23.93
C SER A 562 -25.92 -21.34 23.35
N VAL A 563 -25.32 -22.22 24.14
CA VAL A 563 -24.87 -23.55 23.70
C VAL A 563 -25.56 -24.72 24.40
N ALA A 564 -26.48 -24.45 25.35
CA ALA A 564 -27.15 -25.48 26.13
C ALA A 564 -28.01 -26.46 25.30
N GLY A 565 -28.43 -26.04 24.10
CA GLY A 565 -29.19 -26.85 23.15
C GLY A 565 -28.34 -27.61 22.13
N ALA A 566 -27.02 -27.58 22.24
CA ALA A 566 -26.12 -28.29 21.32
C ALA A 566 -26.12 -29.81 21.61
N ASP A 567 -26.06 -30.61 20.54
CA ASP A 567 -25.96 -32.06 20.64
C ASP A 567 -24.59 -32.51 21.17
N VAL A 568 -23.56 -31.76 20.85
CA VAL A 568 -22.19 -31.98 21.32
C VAL A 568 -21.54 -30.65 21.68
N ILE A 569 -20.89 -30.61 22.83
CA ILE A 569 -20.09 -29.46 23.28
C ILE A 569 -18.62 -29.88 23.28
N CYS A 570 -17.77 -29.09 22.63
CA CYS A 570 -16.32 -29.30 22.59
C CYS A 570 -15.62 -28.13 23.28
N VAL A 571 -14.83 -28.42 24.30
CA VAL A 571 -14.02 -27.44 25.03
C VAL A 571 -12.66 -27.32 24.37
N MET A 572 -12.32 -26.10 23.92
CA MET A 572 -10.99 -25.80 23.36
C MET A 572 -10.11 -25.08 24.38
N GLU A 573 -8.91 -25.56 24.58
CA GLU A 573 -7.87 -24.95 25.41
C GLU A 573 -6.51 -25.01 24.70
N ASN A 574 -5.74 -23.92 24.76
CA ASN A 574 -4.40 -23.84 24.20
C ASN A 574 -4.27 -24.31 22.73
N GLY A 575 -5.26 -24.04 21.91
CA GLY A 575 -5.27 -24.41 20.48
C GLY A 575 -5.68 -25.87 20.20
N GLY A 576 -6.04 -26.66 21.18
CA GLY A 576 -6.45 -28.06 21.04
C GLY A 576 -7.85 -28.32 21.61
N ILE A 577 -8.42 -29.49 21.29
CA ILE A 577 -9.65 -29.98 21.90
C ILE A 577 -9.31 -30.67 23.21
N ALA A 578 -9.76 -30.10 24.35
CA ALA A 578 -9.55 -30.67 25.68
C ALA A 578 -10.56 -31.77 26.00
N ALA A 579 -11.83 -31.59 25.62
CA ALA A 579 -12.89 -32.57 25.82
C ALA A 579 -14.05 -32.31 24.85
N CYS A 580 -14.77 -33.38 24.46
CA CYS A 580 -16.05 -33.27 23.73
C CYS A 580 -17.04 -34.26 24.34
N GLY A 581 -18.32 -33.84 24.47
CA GLY A 581 -19.40 -34.67 25.00
C GLY A 581 -20.68 -33.89 25.12
N SER A 582 -21.70 -34.50 25.72
CA SER A 582 -22.93 -33.81 26.14
C SER A 582 -22.66 -32.89 27.33
N SER A 583 -23.61 -32.00 27.63
CA SER A 583 -23.52 -31.12 28.81
C SER A 583 -23.34 -31.90 30.13
N GLU A 584 -23.94 -33.10 30.21
CA GLU A 584 -23.86 -33.98 31.39
C GLU A 584 -22.48 -34.64 31.48
N GLU A 585 -21.94 -35.12 30.35
CA GLU A 585 -20.63 -35.78 30.30
C GLU A 585 -19.48 -34.81 30.60
N LEU A 586 -19.69 -33.51 30.33
CA LEU A 586 -18.71 -32.45 30.58
C LEU A 586 -18.88 -31.78 31.96
N ALA A 587 -19.77 -32.27 32.84
CA ALA A 587 -20.05 -31.62 34.12
C ALA A 587 -18.81 -31.44 35.00
N ASP A 588 -17.83 -32.36 34.94
CA ASP A 588 -16.60 -32.33 35.70
C ASP A 588 -15.41 -31.63 34.96
N GLN A 589 -15.66 -31.20 33.71
CA GLN A 589 -14.62 -30.46 32.95
C GLN A 589 -14.49 -29.05 33.52
N PRO A 590 -13.26 -28.61 33.92
CA PRO A 590 -13.09 -27.39 34.72
C PRO A 590 -13.60 -26.09 34.04
N TYR A 591 -13.43 -25.97 32.72
CA TYR A 591 -13.93 -24.79 32.00
C TYR A 591 -15.46 -24.80 31.87
N TRP A 592 -16.03 -25.95 31.47
CA TRP A 592 -17.47 -26.09 31.31
C TRP A 592 -18.19 -25.95 32.64
N ALA A 593 -17.70 -26.55 33.73
CA ALA A 593 -18.23 -26.42 35.06
C ALA A 593 -18.29 -24.96 35.53
N ARG A 594 -17.27 -24.16 35.25
CA ARG A 594 -17.27 -22.72 35.57
C ARG A 594 -18.30 -21.95 34.72
N LEU A 595 -18.36 -22.26 33.42
CA LEU A 595 -19.28 -21.60 32.50
C LEU A 595 -20.75 -21.88 32.87
N SER A 596 -21.07 -23.11 33.23
CA SER A 596 -22.42 -23.52 33.66
C SER A 596 -22.77 -23.06 35.08
N ALA A 597 -21.80 -22.92 35.99
CA ALA A 597 -22.04 -22.38 37.34
C ALA A 597 -22.38 -20.89 37.33
N GLY A 598 -21.83 -20.10 36.40
CA GLY A 598 -22.28 -18.71 36.17
C GLY A 598 -23.79 -18.59 35.89
N ARG A 599 -24.35 -19.54 35.16
CA ARG A 599 -25.78 -19.68 34.89
C ARG A 599 -26.60 -19.89 36.18
N ALA A 600 -26.09 -20.70 37.12
CA ALA A 600 -26.79 -20.97 38.38
C ALA A 600 -26.84 -19.73 39.29
N MET A 601 -25.87 -18.83 39.21
CA MET A 601 -25.86 -17.59 40.00
C MET A 601 -26.73 -16.49 39.40
N GLU A 602 -26.82 -16.35 38.09
CA GLU A 602 -27.69 -15.40 37.40
C GLU A 602 -29.17 -15.80 37.51
N GLY A 603 -29.48 -17.10 37.47
CA GLY A 603 -30.82 -17.63 37.67
C GLY A 603 -31.33 -17.53 39.11
N ALA A 604 -30.45 -17.45 40.10
CA ALA A 604 -30.81 -17.30 41.52
C ALA A 604 -31.03 -15.81 41.94
N THR A 605 -30.64 -14.86 41.10
CA THR A 605 -30.79 -13.42 41.34
C THR A 605 -31.97 -12.80 40.58
N ARG A 606 -32.73 -13.58 39.81
CA ARG A 606 -34.02 -13.24 39.22
C ARG A 606 -35.11 -13.96 40.00
#